data_1b7fb5373e2a2536e5d38fe393eb90ca
#
_entry.id   1b7fb5373e2a2536e5d38fe393eb90ca
#
_cell.length_a   1.000
_cell.length_b   1.000
_cell.length_c   1.000
_cell.angle_alpha   90.00
_cell.angle_beta   90.00
_cell.angle_gamma   90.00
#
_symmetry.space_group_name_H-M   'P 1'
#
loop_
_entity.id
_entity.type
_entity.pdbx_description
1 polymer ?
#
loop_
_entity_poly.entity_id
_entity_poly.type
_entity_poly.pdbx_seq_one_letter_code
_entity_poly.pdbx_strand_id
1 'polypeptide(L)'
;GPENKALFSEAQQNEMWQLQTIIPAASRPPYNTHFNGYGLGWFLNDVKGYKQVSHTGGLEGNVTQVTLLPELQLGIIVLTNQQEGAAFTAITNTIKDSYLGIPAQDYVTLYHNRIKANVATADKVTEEVWTTVAKNKKDKVKTDWKSIIGTYKDNWFGTIELSEKKGKIYFQSKRSPQLAGEVFFYKSGNLVVKWNNAFFNADAHLFLENDASGKTIGIKMKPISDLTDFSYDFQDLDFKRVN
;
A
#
# COMPACT_ATOMS: atom_id res chain seq x y z
N GLY A 1 -18.81 -14.98 24.07
CA GLY A 1 -18.31 -16.37 23.90
C GLY A 1 -19.25 -17.37 24.59
N PRO A 2 -19.08 -18.67 24.38
CA PRO A 2 -19.83 -19.66 25.16
C PRO A 2 -19.62 -19.38 26.65
N GLU A 3 -20.66 -19.47 27.44
CA GLU A 3 -20.67 -19.21 28.88
C GLU A 3 -20.59 -17.73 29.32
N ASN A 4 -20.87 -16.74 28.45
CA ASN A 4 -20.80 -15.31 28.78
C ASN A 4 -19.42 -14.83 29.32
N LYS A 5 -18.36 -15.54 29.05
CA LYS A 5 -17.00 -15.12 29.45
C LYS A 5 -16.45 -14.11 28.45
N ALA A 6 -16.10 -12.92 28.93
CA ALA A 6 -15.38 -11.93 28.14
C ALA A 6 -13.95 -12.44 27.84
N LEU A 7 -13.45 -12.20 26.62
CA LEU A 7 -12.07 -12.54 26.23
C LEU A 7 -11.05 -11.60 26.89
N PHE A 8 -11.45 -10.37 27.16
CA PHE A 8 -10.67 -9.32 27.81
C PHE A 8 -11.58 -8.45 28.65
N SER A 9 -11.03 -7.71 29.59
CA SER A 9 -11.80 -6.85 30.52
C SER A 9 -12.34 -5.60 29.80
N GLU A 10 -13.37 -5.00 30.36
CA GLU A 10 -13.91 -3.71 29.91
C GLU A 10 -12.83 -2.61 29.93
N ALA A 11 -11.96 -2.60 30.93
CA ALA A 11 -10.86 -1.66 31.03
C ALA A 11 -9.90 -1.78 29.84
N GLN A 12 -9.54 -3.01 29.44
CA GLN A 12 -8.70 -3.25 28.26
C GLN A 12 -9.42 -2.86 26.94
N GLN A 13 -10.71 -3.13 26.83
CA GLN A 13 -11.51 -2.69 25.69
C GLN A 13 -11.52 -1.16 25.57
N ASN A 14 -11.77 -0.47 26.69
CA ASN A 14 -11.80 0.98 26.73
C ASN A 14 -10.45 1.59 26.38
N GLU A 15 -9.34 1.00 26.83
CA GLU A 15 -7.99 1.40 26.47
C GLU A 15 -7.72 1.24 24.96
N MET A 16 -8.07 0.09 24.37
CA MET A 16 -7.91 -0.15 22.94
C MET A 16 -8.74 0.82 22.08
N TRP A 17 -9.91 1.24 22.56
CA TRP A 17 -10.83 2.12 21.85
C TRP A 17 -10.70 3.60 22.25
N GLN A 18 -9.58 3.96 22.87
CA GLN A 18 -9.17 5.35 23.07
C GLN A 18 -8.41 5.88 21.85
N LEU A 19 -8.71 7.11 21.43
CA LEU A 19 -7.98 7.78 20.35
C LEU A 19 -6.54 8.05 20.78
N GLN A 20 -5.59 7.44 20.08
CA GLN A 20 -4.15 7.65 20.24
C GLN A 20 -3.62 8.57 19.13
N THR A 21 -4.15 8.42 17.91
CA THR A 21 -3.77 9.23 16.75
C THR A 21 -5.03 9.86 16.16
N ILE A 22 -5.01 11.18 16.00
CA ILE A 22 -6.11 11.92 15.38
C ILE A 22 -5.95 11.85 13.86
N ILE A 23 -7.03 11.51 13.17
CA ILE A 23 -7.13 11.53 11.71
C ILE A 23 -8.20 12.56 11.34
N PRO A 24 -7.96 13.45 10.35
CA PRO A 24 -8.98 14.41 9.93
C PRO A 24 -10.31 13.73 9.57
N ALA A 25 -11.40 14.18 10.16
CA ALA A 25 -12.72 13.70 9.82
C ALA A 25 -13.24 14.38 8.56
N ALA A 26 -13.81 13.60 7.64
CA ALA A 26 -14.55 14.11 6.49
C ALA A 26 -16.04 13.93 6.74
N SER A 27 -16.69 14.97 7.25
CA SER A 27 -18.14 14.95 7.45
C SER A 27 -18.87 15.00 6.10
N ARG A 28 -19.40 13.85 5.68
CA ARG A 28 -20.14 13.71 4.43
C ARG A 28 -21.36 12.79 4.62
N PRO A 29 -22.49 13.10 3.95
CA PRO A 29 -23.60 12.16 3.88
C PRO A 29 -23.14 10.80 3.33
N PRO A 30 -23.78 9.71 3.74
CA PRO A 30 -24.90 9.62 4.68
C PRO A 30 -24.48 9.54 6.16
N TYR A 31 -23.19 9.41 6.48
CA TYR A 31 -22.74 9.09 7.84
C TYR A 31 -22.50 10.33 8.73
N ASN A 32 -22.14 11.48 8.11
CA ASN A 32 -21.86 12.75 8.81
C ASN A 32 -20.88 12.59 9.98
N THR A 33 -19.75 11.97 9.72
CA THR A 33 -18.70 11.68 10.70
C THR A 33 -18.17 12.96 11.34
N HIS A 34 -18.16 13.03 12.67
CA HIS A 34 -17.68 14.18 13.47
C HIS A 34 -16.25 14.00 13.95
N PHE A 35 -15.83 12.77 14.22
CA PHE A 35 -14.46 12.46 14.64
C PHE A 35 -13.93 11.22 13.89
N ASN A 36 -12.61 11.17 13.74
CA ASN A 36 -11.92 10.04 13.17
C ASN A 36 -10.52 9.93 13.78
N GLY A 37 -10.06 8.72 14.03
CA GLY A 37 -8.73 8.45 14.53
C GLY A 37 -8.43 6.99 14.69
N TYR A 38 -7.29 6.72 15.33
CA TYR A 38 -6.78 5.36 15.54
C TYR A 38 -6.44 5.15 17.01
N GLY A 39 -6.89 4.03 17.54
CA GLY A 39 -6.60 3.57 18.91
C GLY A 39 -5.48 2.53 18.91
N LEU A 40 -5.52 1.55 19.79
CA LEU A 40 -4.57 0.45 19.81
C LEU A 40 -5.08 -0.68 18.90
N GLY A 41 -4.75 -0.59 17.61
CA GLY A 41 -5.13 -1.56 16.58
C GLY A 41 -6.55 -1.40 16.04
N TRP A 42 -7.20 -0.25 16.25
CA TRP A 42 -8.55 0.01 15.80
C TRP A 42 -8.73 1.41 15.20
N PHE A 43 -9.37 1.52 14.06
CA PHE A 43 -9.95 2.75 13.58
C PHE A 43 -11.21 3.08 14.38
N LEU A 44 -11.35 4.34 14.76
CA LEU A 44 -12.41 4.85 15.59
C LEU A 44 -13.03 6.07 14.93
N ASN A 45 -14.32 6.00 14.64
CA ASN A 45 -15.08 7.14 14.10
C ASN A 45 -16.54 7.04 14.54
N ASP A 46 -17.34 8.04 14.21
CA ASP A 46 -18.80 7.93 14.33
C ASP A 46 -19.47 7.84 12.96
N VAL A 47 -20.60 7.15 12.94
CA VAL A 47 -21.49 7.04 11.77
C VAL A 47 -22.91 7.35 12.23
N LYS A 48 -23.46 8.50 11.77
CA LYS A 48 -24.75 9.02 12.26
C LYS A 48 -24.84 9.13 13.79
N GLY A 49 -23.71 9.49 14.44
CA GLY A 49 -23.61 9.60 15.89
C GLY A 49 -23.36 8.29 16.64
N TYR A 50 -23.38 7.12 15.98
CA TYR A 50 -23.01 5.85 16.59
C TYR A 50 -21.50 5.63 16.49
N LYS A 51 -20.87 5.14 17.55
CA LYS A 51 -19.46 4.78 17.54
C LYS A 51 -19.23 3.60 16.61
N GLN A 52 -18.30 3.75 15.69
CA GLN A 52 -17.80 2.66 14.84
C GLN A 52 -16.36 2.35 15.23
N VAL A 53 -16.09 1.07 15.44
CA VAL A 53 -14.77 0.50 15.71
C VAL A 53 -14.48 -0.51 14.61
N SER A 54 -13.40 -0.33 13.88
CA SER A 54 -13.12 -1.19 12.73
C SER A 54 -11.64 -1.41 12.49
N HIS A 55 -11.32 -2.50 11.83
CA HIS A 55 -9.99 -2.72 11.25
C HIS A 55 -10.11 -3.62 10.02
N THR A 56 -9.15 -3.50 9.13
CA THR A 56 -9.00 -4.37 7.97
C THR A 56 -7.76 -5.24 8.13
N GLY A 57 -7.68 -6.33 7.40
CA GLY A 57 -6.51 -7.17 7.32
C GLY A 57 -6.25 -7.59 5.87
N GLY A 58 -5.00 -7.81 5.53
CA GLY A 58 -4.61 -8.30 4.21
C GLY A 58 -3.42 -9.25 4.30
N LEU A 59 -3.53 -10.38 3.63
CA LEU A 59 -2.44 -11.25 3.20
C LEU A 59 -2.61 -11.43 1.70
N GLU A 60 -1.54 -11.68 1.00
CA GLU A 60 -1.61 -11.87 -0.45
C GLU A 60 -2.71 -12.87 -0.85
N GLY A 61 -3.68 -12.37 -1.64
CA GLY A 61 -4.84 -13.13 -2.08
C GLY A 61 -6.04 -13.14 -1.12
N ASN A 62 -5.93 -12.56 0.09
CA ASN A 62 -7.02 -12.52 1.07
C ASN A 62 -7.10 -11.15 1.72
N VAL A 63 -8.29 -10.59 1.79
CA VAL A 63 -8.55 -9.37 2.55
C VAL A 63 -9.73 -9.57 3.50
N THR A 64 -9.69 -8.91 4.64
CA THR A 64 -10.68 -9.07 5.70
C THR A 64 -11.07 -7.73 6.30
N GLN A 65 -12.25 -7.67 6.90
CA GLN A 65 -12.71 -6.51 7.65
C GLN A 65 -13.52 -6.94 8.87
N VAL A 66 -13.29 -6.24 9.98
CA VAL A 66 -14.15 -6.26 11.17
C VAL A 66 -14.71 -4.86 11.36
N THR A 67 -16.01 -4.74 11.57
CA THR A 67 -16.70 -3.48 11.88
C THR A 67 -17.67 -3.72 13.01
N LEU A 68 -17.55 -2.94 14.07
CA LEU A 68 -18.39 -3.02 15.27
C LEU A 68 -19.13 -1.69 15.44
N LEU A 69 -20.43 -1.77 15.75
CA LEU A 69 -21.26 -0.65 16.22
C LEU A 69 -21.83 -1.04 17.57
N PRO A 70 -21.12 -0.76 18.68
CA PRO A 70 -21.46 -1.29 20.00
C PRO A 70 -22.86 -0.90 20.48
N GLU A 71 -23.28 0.35 20.24
CA GLU A 71 -24.60 0.85 20.67
C GLU A 71 -25.75 0.16 19.93
N LEU A 72 -25.49 -0.38 18.72
CA LEU A 72 -26.44 -1.17 17.94
C LEU A 72 -26.30 -2.68 18.19
N GLN A 73 -25.37 -3.09 19.07
CA GLN A 73 -25.01 -4.49 19.31
C GLN A 73 -24.70 -5.24 18.00
N LEU A 74 -24.10 -4.52 17.02
CA LEU A 74 -23.81 -5.03 15.68
C LEU A 74 -22.31 -5.28 15.51
N GLY A 75 -21.97 -6.49 15.09
CA GLY A 75 -20.64 -6.86 14.61
C GLY A 75 -20.73 -7.44 13.21
N ILE A 76 -19.95 -6.89 12.28
CA ILE A 76 -19.86 -7.34 10.89
C ILE A 76 -18.44 -7.81 10.65
N ILE A 77 -18.28 -9.08 10.28
CA ILE A 77 -16.98 -9.68 9.96
C ILE A 77 -17.06 -10.21 8.54
N VAL A 78 -16.19 -9.72 7.66
CA VAL A 78 -16.12 -10.15 6.26
C VAL A 78 -14.73 -10.73 6.01
N LEU A 79 -14.68 -11.98 5.58
CA LEU A 79 -13.47 -12.71 5.22
C LEU A 79 -13.56 -13.07 3.73
N THR A 80 -12.55 -12.73 2.94
CA THR A 80 -12.54 -13.02 1.51
C THR A 80 -11.30 -13.82 1.13
N ASN A 81 -11.38 -14.54 0.03
CA ASN A 81 -10.25 -15.22 -0.62
C ASN A 81 -9.85 -14.51 -1.92
N GLN A 82 -9.99 -13.20 -1.97
CA GLN A 82 -9.64 -12.35 -3.11
C GLN A 82 -9.05 -11.03 -2.60
N GLN A 83 -8.04 -10.50 -3.31
CA GLN A 83 -7.36 -9.24 -3.01
C GLN A 83 -8.19 -8.02 -3.48
N GLU A 84 -9.45 -7.92 -3.02
CA GLU A 84 -10.36 -6.84 -3.44
C GLU A 84 -11.14 -6.27 -2.24
N GLY A 85 -10.61 -5.16 -1.68
CA GLY A 85 -11.20 -4.50 -0.52
C GLY A 85 -12.59 -3.90 -0.75
N ALA A 86 -12.96 -3.59 -1.99
CA ALA A 86 -14.29 -3.09 -2.28
C ALA A 86 -15.39 -4.11 -2.00
N ALA A 87 -15.08 -5.40 -2.10
CA ALA A 87 -16.04 -6.46 -1.81
C ALA A 87 -16.46 -6.44 -0.34
N PHE A 88 -15.52 -6.42 0.60
CA PHE A 88 -15.86 -6.35 2.02
C PHE A 88 -16.52 -5.01 2.38
N THR A 89 -16.11 -3.91 1.74
CA THR A 89 -16.70 -2.58 1.98
C THR A 89 -18.16 -2.53 1.51
N ALA A 90 -18.47 -3.10 0.33
CA ALA A 90 -19.84 -3.19 -0.18
C ALA A 90 -20.75 -3.97 0.76
N ILE A 91 -20.32 -5.16 1.20
CA ILE A 91 -21.05 -6.02 2.14
C ILE A 91 -21.27 -5.29 3.47
N THR A 92 -20.20 -4.74 4.05
CA THR A 92 -20.26 -4.03 5.34
C THR A 92 -21.20 -2.84 5.27
N ASN A 93 -21.12 -2.00 4.23
CA ASN A 93 -21.98 -0.83 4.11
C ASN A 93 -23.45 -1.23 3.88
N THR A 94 -23.72 -2.24 3.08
CA THR A 94 -25.09 -2.72 2.87
C THR A 94 -25.75 -3.15 4.18
N ILE A 95 -25.04 -3.93 5.01
CA ILE A 95 -25.54 -4.37 6.32
C ILE A 95 -25.67 -3.18 7.27
N LYS A 96 -24.61 -2.39 7.44
CA LYS A 96 -24.57 -1.24 8.32
C LYS A 96 -25.67 -0.25 8.03
N ASP A 97 -25.89 0.10 6.77
CA ASP A 97 -26.89 1.08 6.35
C ASP A 97 -28.30 0.62 6.67
N SER A 98 -28.59 -0.68 6.57
CA SER A 98 -29.90 -1.21 6.96
C SER A 98 -30.18 -1.01 8.44
N TYR A 99 -29.16 -1.16 9.31
CA TYR A 99 -29.27 -0.91 10.75
C TYR A 99 -29.38 0.59 11.08
N LEU A 100 -28.76 1.45 10.28
CA LEU A 100 -28.78 2.91 10.45
C LEU A 100 -29.99 3.58 9.82
N GLY A 101 -30.89 2.82 9.20
CA GLY A 101 -32.05 3.37 8.48
C GLY A 101 -31.65 4.26 7.28
N ILE A 102 -30.52 3.94 6.65
CA ILE A 102 -30.07 4.61 5.42
C ILE A 102 -30.69 3.90 4.21
N PRO A 103 -31.21 4.64 3.23
CA PRO A 103 -31.76 4.03 2.01
C PRO A 103 -30.76 3.11 1.32
N ALA A 104 -31.23 1.98 0.80
CA ALA A 104 -30.40 1.01 0.11
C ALA A 104 -29.69 1.64 -1.10
N GLN A 105 -28.40 1.36 -1.22
CA GLN A 105 -27.56 1.79 -2.34
C GLN A 105 -26.91 0.58 -3.01
N ASP A 106 -26.77 0.60 -4.31
CA ASP A 106 -26.00 -0.40 -5.05
C ASP A 106 -24.48 -0.15 -4.89
N TYR A 107 -23.95 -0.59 -3.77
CA TYR A 107 -22.51 -0.49 -3.48
C TYR A 107 -21.64 -1.33 -4.40
N VAL A 108 -22.18 -2.41 -4.97
CA VAL A 108 -21.43 -3.26 -5.90
C VAL A 108 -21.10 -2.47 -7.16
N THR A 109 -22.09 -1.89 -7.80
CA THR A 109 -21.90 -1.05 -9.00
C THR A 109 -21.06 0.20 -8.68
N LEU A 110 -21.32 0.86 -7.54
CA LEU A 110 -20.57 2.06 -7.14
C LEU A 110 -19.07 1.77 -7.01
N TYR A 111 -18.70 0.74 -6.27
CA TYR A 111 -17.29 0.41 -6.03
C TYR A 111 -16.65 -0.22 -7.26
N HIS A 112 -17.35 -1.04 -8.02
CA HIS A 112 -16.84 -1.57 -9.29
C HIS A 112 -16.41 -0.43 -10.23
N ASN A 113 -17.26 0.58 -10.43
CA ASN A 113 -16.95 1.71 -11.28
C ASN A 113 -15.75 2.52 -10.77
N ARG A 114 -15.65 2.71 -9.45
CA ARG A 114 -14.50 3.39 -8.81
C ARG A 114 -13.19 2.64 -9.04
N ILE A 115 -13.19 1.33 -8.79
CA ILE A 115 -12.01 0.48 -9.01
C ILE A 115 -11.59 0.53 -10.47
N LYS A 116 -12.53 0.34 -11.40
CA LYS A 116 -12.26 0.39 -12.83
C LYS A 116 -11.59 1.71 -13.24
N ALA A 117 -12.06 2.84 -12.71
CA ALA A 117 -11.46 4.15 -12.97
C ALA A 117 -10.04 4.27 -12.37
N ASN A 118 -9.84 3.80 -11.14
CA ASN A 118 -8.53 3.83 -10.48
C ASN A 118 -7.51 2.95 -11.22
N VAL A 119 -7.90 1.73 -11.59
CA VAL A 119 -7.06 0.80 -12.37
C VAL A 119 -6.69 1.43 -13.70
N ALA A 120 -7.64 1.97 -14.45
CA ALA A 120 -7.38 2.62 -15.73
C ALA A 120 -6.40 3.82 -15.60
N THR A 121 -6.44 4.54 -14.47
CA THR A 121 -5.49 5.63 -14.20
C THR A 121 -4.10 5.11 -13.89
N ALA A 122 -3.99 4.10 -13.02
CA ALA A 122 -2.73 3.47 -12.65
C ALA A 122 -2.06 2.77 -13.85
N ASP A 123 -2.86 2.12 -14.69
CA ASP A 123 -2.37 1.45 -15.90
C ASP A 123 -1.73 2.45 -16.87
N LYS A 124 -2.32 3.63 -17.06
CA LYS A 124 -1.73 4.69 -17.90
C LYS A 124 -0.35 5.13 -17.39
N VAL A 125 -0.21 5.34 -16.08
CA VAL A 125 1.08 5.73 -15.47
C VAL A 125 2.12 4.62 -15.69
N THR A 126 1.74 3.38 -15.45
CA THR A 126 2.61 2.21 -15.62
C THR A 126 3.01 2.02 -17.09
N GLU A 127 2.04 2.15 -18.01
CA GLU A 127 2.27 2.03 -19.46
C GLU A 127 3.21 3.13 -19.98
N GLU A 128 3.05 4.39 -19.52
CA GLU A 128 3.93 5.51 -19.89
C GLU A 128 5.39 5.22 -19.49
N VAL A 129 5.59 4.71 -18.27
CA VAL A 129 6.92 4.37 -17.77
C VAL A 129 7.55 3.28 -18.64
N TRP A 130 6.86 2.17 -18.87
CA TRP A 130 7.41 1.06 -19.64
C TRP A 130 7.57 1.36 -21.13
N THR A 131 6.70 2.19 -21.71
CA THR A 131 6.84 2.72 -23.08
C THR A 131 8.11 3.56 -23.19
N THR A 132 8.37 4.42 -22.21
CA THR A 132 9.60 5.24 -22.16
C THR A 132 10.84 4.35 -22.06
N VAL A 133 10.83 3.34 -21.19
CA VAL A 133 11.92 2.36 -21.07
C VAL A 133 12.15 1.62 -22.38
N ALA A 134 11.10 1.17 -23.05
CA ALA A 134 11.20 0.48 -24.34
C ALA A 134 11.82 1.39 -25.42
N LYS A 135 11.40 2.67 -25.44
CA LYS A 135 12.00 3.68 -26.33
C LYS A 135 13.48 3.88 -26.03
N ASN A 136 13.87 4.07 -24.77
CA ASN A 136 15.26 4.26 -24.38
C ASN A 136 16.15 3.06 -24.78
N LYS A 137 15.63 1.84 -24.66
CA LYS A 137 16.32 0.62 -25.14
C LYS A 137 16.53 0.65 -26.64
N LYS A 138 15.48 0.99 -27.42
CA LYS A 138 15.54 1.08 -28.89
C LYS A 138 16.55 2.15 -29.34
N ASP A 139 16.52 3.30 -28.67
CA ASP A 139 17.38 4.45 -28.96
C ASP A 139 18.82 4.26 -28.42
N LYS A 140 19.10 3.15 -27.74
CA LYS A 140 20.40 2.79 -27.13
C LYS A 140 20.94 3.92 -26.24
N VAL A 141 20.06 4.51 -25.41
CA VAL A 141 20.44 5.58 -24.48
C VAL A 141 21.58 5.10 -23.58
N LYS A 142 22.69 5.84 -23.60
CA LYS A 142 23.87 5.51 -22.78
C LYS A 142 23.61 5.91 -21.33
N THR A 143 23.95 5.01 -20.41
CA THR A 143 23.89 5.23 -18.96
C THR A 143 25.23 4.83 -18.37
N ASP A 144 25.76 5.66 -17.49
CA ASP A 144 26.99 5.32 -16.76
C ASP A 144 26.68 4.36 -15.61
N TRP A 145 26.49 3.09 -15.96
CA TRP A 145 26.22 2.04 -14.98
C TRP A 145 27.34 1.84 -13.96
N LYS A 146 28.60 2.19 -14.31
CA LYS A 146 29.74 2.05 -13.41
C LYS A 146 29.64 2.96 -12.20
N SER A 147 29.07 4.15 -12.37
CA SER A 147 28.82 5.08 -11.25
C SER A 147 27.70 4.59 -10.31
N ILE A 148 26.80 3.73 -10.82
CA ILE A 148 25.57 3.30 -10.15
C ILE A 148 25.71 1.91 -9.50
N ILE A 149 26.38 0.97 -10.17
CA ILE A 149 26.59 -0.39 -9.65
C ILE A 149 27.34 -0.32 -8.31
N GLY A 150 26.86 -1.13 -7.34
CA GLY A 150 27.45 -1.17 -6.01
C GLY A 150 26.51 -1.72 -4.96
N THR A 151 26.96 -1.66 -3.74
CA THR A 151 26.21 -2.08 -2.56
C THR A 151 25.67 -0.86 -1.83
N TYR A 152 24.42 -0.91 -1.43
CA TYR A 152 23.73 0.16 -0.73
C TYR A 152 23.04 -0.42 0.50
N LYS A 153 22.96 0.36 1.57
CA LYS A 153 22.37 -0.07 2.84
C LYS A 153 21.38 0.97 3.33
N ASP A 154 20.22 0.51 3.71
CA ASP A 154 19.23 1.21 4.52
C ASP A 154 19.25 0.65 5.94
N ASN A 155 19.01 1.48 6.97
CA ASN A 155 19.11 1.06 8.36
C ASN A 155 18.01 0.09 8.78
N TRP A 156 16.83 0.22 8.18
CA TRP A 156 15.68 -0.63 8.46
C TRP A 156 15.59 -1.83 7.52
N PHE A 157 15.64 -1.57 6.22
CA PHE A 157 15.48 -2.60 5.19
C PHE A 157 16.72 -3.49 5.03
N GLY A 158 17.90 -2.96 5.33
CA GLY A 158 19.18 -3.68 5.19
C GLY A 158 19.85 -3.41 3.84
N THR A 159 20.53 -4.43 3.31
CA THR A 159 21.44 -4.26 2.17
C THR A 159 20.82 -4.70 0.85
N ILE A 160 21.03 -3.88 -0.18
CA ILE A 160 20.76 -4.21 -1.58
C ILE A 160 22.04 -4.16 -2.39
N GLU A 161 22.05 -4.85 -3.52
CA GLU A 161 23.14 -4.85 -4.49
C GLU A 161 22.57 -4.52 -5.87
N LEU A 162 23.18 -3.52 -6.53
CA LEU A 162 23.02 -3.31 -7.97
C LEU A 162 24.24 -3.90 -8.67
N SER A 163 24.03 -4.88 -9.54
CA SER A 163 25.12 -5.62 -10.22
C SER A 163 24.80 -5.85 -11.69
N GLU A 164 25.87 -5.99 -12.49
CA GLU A 164 25.76 -6.33 -13.89
C GLU A 164 25.92 -7.85 -14.09
N LYS A 165 24.97 -8.44 -14.86
CA LYS A 165 25.04 -9.84 -15.29
C LYS A 165 24.65 -9.93 -16.76
N LYS A 166 25.56 -10.38 -17.60
CA LYS A 166 25.31 -10.58 -19.07
C LYS A 166 24.78 -9.31 -19.75
N GLY A 167 25.36 -8.13 -19.43
CA GLY A 167 24.96 -6.85 -20.02
C GLY A 167 23.64 -6.27 -19.53
N LYS A 168 23.09 -6.81 -18.46
CA LYS A 168 21.87 -6.32 -17.80
C LYS A 168 22.16 -5.96 -16.35
N ILE A 169 21.45 -4.98 -15.84
CA ILE A 169 21.59 -4.53 -14.45
C ILE A 169 20.49 -5.16 -13.62
N TYR A 170 20.85 -5.65 -12.45
CA TYR A 170 19.94 -6.30 -11.51
C TYR A 170 19.99 -5.64 -10.15
N PHE A 171 18.81 -5.50 -9.56
CA PHE A 171 18.62 -5.21 -8.15
C PHE A 171 18.45 -6.53 -7.39
N GLN A 172 19.12 -6.67 -6.25
CA GLN A 172 18.98 -7.82 -5.37
C GLN A 172 18.94 -7.37 -3.92
N SER A 173 17.85 -7.63 -3.21
CA SER A 173 17.80 -7.50 -1.76
C SER A 173 18.49 -8.68 -1.07
N LYS A 174 19.31 -8.40 -0.04
CA LYS A 174 19.92 -9.46 0.79
C LYS A 174 18.94 -10.00 1.84
N ARG A 175 18.10 -9.12 2.41
CA ARG A 175 17.13 -9.49 3.45
C ARG A 175 15.91 -10.20 2.87
N SER A 176 15.44 -9.77 1.70
CA SER A 176 14.28 -10.32 1.00
C SER A 176 14.71 -10.86 -0.37
N PRO A 177 15.25 -12.09 -0.47
CA PRO A 177 15.86 -12.60 -1.70
C PRO A 177 14.92 -12.66 -2.89
N GLN A 178 13.60 -12.78 -2.67
CA GLN A 178 12.60 -12.73 -3.73
C GLN A 178 12.46 -11.33 -4.33
N LEU A 179 12.82 -10.27 -3.59
CA LEU A 179 12.83 -8.91 -4.11
C LEU A 179 14.10 -8.71 -4.94
N ALA A 180 14.03 -9.22 -6.15
CA ALA A 180 15.06 -9.18 -7.17
C ALA A 180 14.43 -8.86 -8.53
N GLY A 181 15.12 -8.03 -9.35
CA GLY A 181 14.57 -7.62 -10.64
C GLY A 181 15.59 -6.98 -11.55
N GLU A 182 15.24 -6.87 -12.85
CA GLU A 182 16.04 -6.16 -13.86
C GLU A 182 15.82 -4.64 -13.72
N VAL A 183 16.91 -3.87 -13.73
CA VAL A 183 16.90 -2.40 -13.62
C VAL A 183 17.07 -1.78 -14.98
N PHE A 184 16.28 -0.75 -15.28
CA PHE A 184 16.26 -0.04 -16.55
C PHE A 184 16.46 1.46 -16.34
N PHE A 185 17.10 2.09 -17.31
CA PHE A 185 17.12 3.54 -17.42
C PHE A 185 15.73 4.06 -17.82
N TYR A 186 15.22 5.02 -17.06
CA TYR A 186 13.95 5.69 -17.36
C TYR A 186 14.17 7.16 -17.76
N LYS A 187 14.72 7.96 -16.87
CA LYS A 187 15.07 9.40 -17.08
C LYS A 187 16.36 9.71 -16.32
N SER A 188 16.95 10.87 -16.58
CA SER A 188 18.13 11.32 -15.82
C SER A 188 17.86 11.29 -14.31
N GLY A 189 18.75 10.66 -13.55
CA GLY A 189 18.62 10.50 -12.10
C GLY A 189 17.53 9.53 -11.64
N ASN A 190 16.83 8.87 -12.56
CA ASN A 190 15.73 7.96 -12.24
C ASN A 190 15.80 6.68 -13.07
N LEU A 191 15.99 5.57 -12.39
CA LEU A 191 15.88 4.22 -12.95
C LEU A 191 14.55 3.59 -12.53
N VAL A 192 14.20 2.48 -13.14
CA VAL A 192 13.08 1.65 -12.70
C VAL A 192 13.50 0.21 -12.58
N VAL A 193 12.95 -0.49 -11.60
CA VAL A 193 13.13 -1.93 -11.42
C VAL A 193 11.86 -2.66 -11.77
N LYS A 194 11.99 -3.71 -12.57
CA LYS A 194 10.94 -4.69 -12.84
C LYS A 194 11.26 -5.96 -12.07
N TRP A 195 10.36 -6.32 -11.16
CA TRP A 195 10.59 -7.51 -10.33
C TRP A 195 10.45 -8.79 -11.14
N ASN A 196 11.29 -9.78 -10.81
CA ASN A 196 11.21 -11.12 -11.42
C ASN A 196 9.90 -11.84 -11.08
N ASN A 197 9.36 -11.57 -9.90
CA ASN A 197 8.07 -12.08 -9.46
C ASN A 197 6.96 -11.09 -9.86
N ALA A 198 6.24 -11.41 -10.94
CA ALA A 198 5.15 -10.58 -11.45
C ALA A 198 3.96 -10.45 -10.48
N PHE A 199 3.81 -11.38 -9.51
CA PHE A 199 2.73 -11.31 -8.51
C PHE A 199 2.91 -10.16 -7.53
N PHE A 200 4.11 -9.60 -7.40
CA PHE A 200 4.33 -8.45 -6.51
C PHE A 200 3.52 -7.21 -6.94
N ASN A 201 3.30 -7.03 -8.23
CA ASN A 201 2.62 -5.84 -8.78
C ASN A 201 3.13 -4.52 -8.16
N ALA A 202 4.44 -4.42 -7.98
CA ALA A 202 5.11 -3.41 -7.18
C ALA A 202 6.37 -2.86 -7.87
N ASP A 203 6.41 -2.85 -9.22
CA ASP A 203 7.53 -2.25 -9.96
C ASP A 203 7.78 -0.82 -9.44
N ALA A 204 9.05 -0.44 -9.30
CA ALA A 204 9.42 0.77 -8.57
C ALA A 204 10.43 1.65 -9.29
N HIS A 205 10.34 2.94 -9.03
CA HIS A 205 11.36 3.93 -9.34
C HIS A 205 12.53 3.82 -8.35
N LEU A 206 13.74 4.05 -8.86
CA LEU A 206 14.98 4.20 -8.11
C LEU A 206 15.52 5.61 -8.40
N PHE A 207 15.36 6.52 -7.48
CA PHE A 207 15.87 7.89 -7.57
C PHE A 207 17.31 7.94 -7.07
N LEU A 208 18.23 8.34 -7.95
CA LEU A 208 19.66 8.38 -7.66
C LEU A 208 20.05 9.68 -6.98
N GLU A 209 20.78 9.60 -5.88
CA GLU A 209 21.48 10.70 -5.24
C GLU A 209 22.96 10.61 -5.63
N ASN A 210 23.48 11.63 -6.33
CA ASN A 210 24.85 11.63 -6.81
C ASN A 210 25.70 12.68 -6.07
N ASP A 211 26.99 12.41 -5.91
CA ASP A 211 27.98 13.39 -5.46
C ASP A 211 28.42 14.32 -6.59
N ALA A 212 29.31 15.26 -6.28
CA ALA A 212 29.83 16.24 -7.24
C ALA A 212 30.62 15.60 -8.40
N SER A 213 31.11 14.36 -8.26
CA SER A 213 31.80 13.61 -9.31
C SER A 213 30.84 12.85 -10.23
N GLY A 214 29.53 12.84 -9.91
CA GLY A 214 28.52 12.07 -10.62
C GLY A 214 28.38 10.62 -10.14
N LYS A 215 29.11 10.20 -9.10
CA LYS A 215 28.98 8.88 -8.52
C LYS A 215 27.72 8.81 -7.66
N THR A 216 26.93 7.77 -7.83
CA THR A 216 25.75 7.53 -7.02
C THR A 216 26.12 7.16 -5.59
N ILE A 217 25.69 7.97 -4.64
CA ILE A 217 25.97 7.81 -3.19
C ILE A 217 24.72 7.37 -2.43
N GLY A 218 23.54 7.45 -3.02
CA GLY A 218 22.27 7.04 -2.40
C GLY A 218 21.20 6.70 -3.42
N ILE A 219 20.17 5.99 -2.95
CA ILE A 219 19.01 5.59 -3.73
C ILE A 219 17.78 5.72 -2.86
N LYS A 220 16.75 6.43 -3.35
CA LYS A 220 15.40 6.44 -2.80
C LYS A 220 14.46 5.69 -3.73
N MET A 221 13.38 5.15 -3.19
CA MET A 221 12.43 4.37 -3.97
C MET A 221 11.02 4.95 -3.90
N LYS A 222 10.24 4.65 -4.93
CA LYS A 222 8.80 4.92 -4.96
C LYS A 222 8.14 3.89 -5.90
N PRO A 223 6.94 3.36 -5.59
CA PRO A 223 6.22 2.52 -6.52
C PRO A 223 5.89 3.27 -7.82
N ILE A 224 5.81 2.56 -8.94
CA ILE A 224 5.35 3.13 -10.22
C ILE A 224 3.83 3.30 -10.19
N SER A 225 3.12 2.28 -9.73
CA SER A 225 1.66 2.30 -9.64
C SER A 225 1.19 2.78 -8.27
N ASP A 226 0.22 3.69 -8.25
CA ASP A 226 -0.45 4.11 -7.01
C ASP A 226 -1.32 2.98 -6.39
N LEU A 227 -1.51 1.86 -7.11
CA LEU A 227 -2.19 0.66 -6.60
C LEU A 227 -1.23 -0.34 -5.94
N THR A 228 0.07 -0.06 -5.92
CA THR A 228 1.02 -0.88 -5.18
C THR A 228 0.65 -0.91 -3.70
N ASP A 229 0.66 -2.09 -3.10
CA ASP A 229 0.39 -2.24 -1.68
C ASP A 229 1.37 -1.41 -0.84
N PHE A 230 0.82 -0.63 0.10
CA PHE A 230 1.61 0.30 0.92
C PHE A 230 2.66 -0.42 1.79
N SER A 231 2.46 -1.70 2.10
CA SER A 231 3.38 -2.50 2.93
C SER A 231 4.74 -2.80 2.28
N TYR A 232 4.91 -2.43 0.99
CA TYR A 232 6.25 -2.41 0.39
C TYR A 232 7.14 -1.29 0.94
N ASP A 233 6.55 -0.23 1.52
CA ASP A 233 7.21 0.88 2.22
C ASP A 233 8.36 1.53 1.43
N PHE A 234 8.33 1.47 0.10
CA PHE A 234 9.41 1.99 -0.76
C PHE A 234 9.73 3.46 -0.49
N GLN A 235 8.74 4.26 -0.12
CA GLN A 235 8.87 5.69 0.17
C GLN A 235 9.69 5.97 1.44
N ASP A 236 9.82 5.00 2.34
CA ASP A 236 10.55 5.13 3.60
C ASP A 236 12.03 4.69 3.48
N LEU A 237 12.41 4.13 2.32
CA LEU A 237 13.75 3.62 2.09
C LEU A 237 14.74 4.74 1.73
N ASP A 238 15.86 4.80 2.44
CA ASP A 238 16.96 5.73 2.23
C ASP A 238 18.30 4.98 2.16
N PHE A 239 18.54 4.36 1.01
CA PHE A 239 19.76 3.59 0.80
C PHE A 239 20.98 4.49 0.62
N LYS A 240 22.02 4.26 1.41
CA LYS A 240 23.34 4.91 1.25
C LYS A 240 24.34 3.90 0.72
N ARG A 241 25.20 4.35 -0.21
CA ARG A 241 26.26 3.51 -0.76
C ARG A 241 27.24 3.12 0.35
N VAL A 242 27.61 1.85 0.40
CA VAL A 242 28.61 1.33 1.36
C VAL A 242 29.91 0.91 0.68
N ASN A 243 29.90 0.69 -0.63
CA ASN A 243 31.10 0.39 -1.45
C ASN A 243 30.90 0.85 -2.90
#